data_a70637e27e730b9f6ecf4864b10e148d
#
_entry.id   a70637e27e730b9f6ecf4864b10e148d
#
_cell.length_a   1.000
_cell.length_b   1.000
_cell.length_c   1.000
_cell.angle_alpha   90.00
_cell.angle_beta   90.00
_cell.angle_gamma   90.00
#
_symmetry.space_group_name_H-M   'P 1'
#
loop_
_entity.id
_entity.type
_entity.pdbx_description
1 polymer ?
#
loop_
_entity_poly.entity_id
_entity_poly.type
_entity_poly.pdbx_seq_one_letter_code
_entity_poly.pdbx_strand_id
1 'polypeptide(L)'
;MRPRVPPKHKPVDARAKEYGMRTFRWLTATESTSPRAPRDPRDVISWFHSMIAAKVNRALTMWPDEDHDSTARSDSDGSAKVALLGIDESHAAWLALADRGVVSRSEADSFIADLVWLGEALERIRPNARAFVRTAFDEPDAVAEFLAREGKR
;
A
#
# COMPACT_ATOMS: atom_id res chain seq x y z
N MET A 1 -7.52 24.03 -12.61
CA MET A 1 -7.56 23.56 -11.20
C MET A 1 -6.51 22.50 -10.98
N ARG A 2 -5.80 22.57 -9.87
CA ARG A 2 -4.89 21.50 -9.49
C ARG A 2 -5.67 20.30 -8.98
N PRO A 3 -5.27 19.05 -9.34
CA PRO A 3 -5.86 17.88 -8.74
C PRO A 3 -5.58 17.85 -7.23
N ARG A 4 -6.57 17.42 -6.46
CA ARG A 4 -6.46 17.37 -4.99
C ARG A 4 -7.31 16.24 -4.42
N VAL A 5 -6.97 15.82 -3.22
CA VAL A 5 -7.79 14.87 -2.47
C VAL A 5 -9.06 15.58 -1.99
N PRO A 6 -10.26 15.06 -2.32
CA PRO A 6 -11.51 15.64 -1.83
C PRO A 6 -11.58 15.60 -0.30
N PRO A 7 -12.27 16.57 0.35
CA PRO A 7 -12.39 16.58 1.81
C PRO A 7 -12.90 15.26 2.41
N LYS A 8 -13.83 14.60 1.75
CA LYS A 8 -14.40 13.31 2.22
C LYS A 8 -13.39 12.17 2.27
N HIS A 9 -12.29 12.26 1.51
CA HIS A 9 -11.24 11.23 1.45
C HIS A 9 -9.97 11.62 2.20
N LYS A 10 -9.89 12.82 2.76
CA LYS A 10 -8.72 13.27 3.53
C LYS A 10 -8.38 12.37 4.72
N PRO A 11 -9.35 11.80 5.47
CA PRO A 11 -9.01 10.87 6.55
C PRO A 11 -8.26 9.62 6.07
N VAL A 12 -8.58 9.12 4.88
CA VAL A 12 -7.88 7.96 4.29
C VAL A 12 -6.45 8.33 3.94
N ASP A 13 -6.26 9.46 3.28
CA ASP A 13 -4.93 9.98 2.93
C ASP A 13 -4.06 10.21 4.17
N ALA A 14 -4.63 10.84 5.20
CA ALA A 14 -3.94 11.11 6.46
C ALA A 14 -3.51 9.81 7.15
N ARG A 15 -4.37 8.80 7.19
CA ARG A 15 -4.06 7.52 7.84
C ARG A 15 -2.98 6.74 7.09
N ALA A 16 -2.97 6.81 5.76
CA ALA A 16 -1.90 6.20 4.96
C ALA A 16 -0.55 6.85 5.24
N LYS A 17 -0.50 8.18 5.34
CA LYS A 17 0.71 8.92 5.69
C LYS A 17 1.18 8.60 7.11
N GLU A 18 0.26 8.51 8.06
CA GLU A 18 0.59 8.15 9.44
C GLU A 18 1.15 6.73 9.54
N TYR A 19 0.54 5.77 8.84
CA TYR A 19 1.08 4.42 8.74
C TYR A 19 2.53 4.44 8.21
N GLY A 20 2.78 5.17 7.13
CA GLY A 20 4.11 5.30 6.55
C GLY A 20 5.12 5.90 7.53
N MET A 21 4.74 6.93 8.26
CA MET A 21 5.61 7.58 9.27
C MET A 21 5.90 6.67 10.46
N ARG A 22 4.89 5.99 10.99
CA ARG A 22 5.05 5.03 12.08
C ARG A 22 5.96 3.88 11.69
N THR A 23 5.76 3.36 10.49
CA THR A 23 6.57 2.27 9.93
C THR A 23 8.02 2.72 9.74
N PHE A 24 8.23 3.90 9.21
CA PHE A 24 9.58 4.48 9.06
C PHE A 24 10.30 4.58 10.40
N ARG A 25 9.62 5.07 11.45
CA ARG A 25 10.20 5.16 12.79
C ARG A 25 10.58 3.77 13.33
N TRP A 26 9.72 2.79 13.13
CA TRP A 26 9.99 1.42 13.56
C TRP A 26 11.20 0.83 12.82
N LEU A 27 11.26 1.01 11.50
CA LEU A 27 12.39 0.56 10.68
C LEU A 27 13.70 1.20 11.14
N THR A 28 13.69 2.48 11.41
CA THR A 28 14.87 3.23 11.87
C THR A 28 15.32 2.76 13.25
N ALA A 29 14.38 2.58 14.19
CA ALA A 29 14.68 2.15 15.56
C ALA A 29 15.18 0.70 15.65
N THR A 30 14.80 -0.15 14.70
CA THR A 30 15.12 -1.58 14.70
C THR A 30 16.08 -1.97 13.58
N GLU A 31 16.81 -1.02 13.00
CA GLU A 31 17.73 -1.29 11.91
C GLU A 31 18.76 -2.34 12.30
N SER A 32 18.93 -3.35 11.44
CA SER A 32 19.91 -4.41 11.59
C SER A 32 21.04 -4.24 10.59
N THR A 33 22.28 -4.49 11.01
CA THR A 33 23.45 -4.47 10.14
C THR A 33 23.63 -5.77 9.35
N SER A 34 22.86 -6.81 9.66
CA SER A 34 22.94 -8.09 8.96
C SER A 34 22.41 -8.01 7.54
N PRO A 35 23.07 -8.64 6.55
CA PRO A 35 22.53 -8.76 5.21
C PRO A 35 21.17 -9.45 5.25
N ARG A 36 20.21 -8.93 4.51
CA ARG A 36 18.86 -9.49 4.45
C ARG A 36 18.71 -10.34 3.21
N ALA A 37 18.10 -11.51 3.39
CA ALA A 37 17.74 -12.35 2.26
C ALA A 37 16.65 -11.66 1.42
N PRO A 38 16.65 -11.87 0.09
CA PRO A 38 15.52 -11.45 -0.73
C PRO A 38 14.21 -12.01 -0.16
N ARG A 39 13.16 -11.18 -0.10
CA ARG A 39 11.85 -11.51 0.47
C ARG A 39 11.82 -11.63 2.01
N ASP A 40 12.80 -11.09 2.70
CA ASP A 40 12.68 -10.90 4.15
C ASP A 40 11.44 -10.04 4.42
N PRO A 41 10.57 -10.41 5.39
CA PRO A 41 9.39 -9.62 5.70
C PRO A 41 9.68 -8.16 6.04
N ARG A 42 10.81 -7.89 6.69
CA ARG A 42 11.23 -6.53 7.00
C ARG A 42 11.52 -5.73 5.73
N ASP A 43 12.13 -6.34 4.72
CA ASP A 43 12.40 -5.67 3.45
C ASP A 43 11.11 -5.36 2.69
N VAL A 44 10.10 -6.23 2.78
CA VAL A 44 8.77 -5.99 2.23
C VAL A 44 8.15 -4.73 2.87
N ILE A 45 8.19 -4.63 4.19
CA ILE A 45 7.67 -3.47 4.93
C ILE A 45 8.45 -2.21 4.55
N SER A 46 9.77 -2.30 4.48
CA SER A 46 10.63 -1.18 4.09
C SER A 46 10.28 -0.67 2.69
N TRP A 47 10.06 -1.59 1.76
CA TRP A 47 9.76 -1.22 0.38
C TRP A 47 8.39 -0.55 0.24
N PHE A 48 7.37 -1.09 0.91
CA PHE A 48 6.00 -0.65 0.69
C PHE A 48 5.53 0.52 1.56
N HIS A 49 6.21 0.85 2.66
CA HIS A 49 5.68 1.86 3.60
C HIS A 49 5.44 3.24 2.96
N SER A 50 6.40 3.75 2.19
CA SER A 50 6.25 5.02 1.49
C SER A 50 5.41 4.89 0.21
N MET A 51 5.51 3.75 -0.46
CA MET A 51 4.74 3.46 -1.66
C MET A 51 3.24 3.43 -1.38
N ILE A 52 2.81 2.82 -0.27
CA ILE A 52 1.40 2.79 0.13
C ILE A 52 0.88 4.22 0.28
N ALA A 53 1.58 5.07 1.03
CA ALA A 53 1.15 6.46 1.23
C ALA A 53 1.06 7.24 -0.09
N ALA A 54 2.07 7.12 -0.94
CA ALA A 54 2.11 7.82 -2.23
C ALA A 54 0.99 7.35 -3.17
N LYS A 55 0.78 6.05 -3.25
CA LYS A 55 -0.23 5.48 -4.15
C LYS A 55 -1.66 5.68 -3.65
N VAL A 56 -1.88 5.66 -2.33
CA VAL A 56 -3.17 6.04 -1.74
C VAL A 56 -3.49 7.48 -2.09
N ASN A 57 -2.56 8.40 -1.86
CA ASN A 57 -2.76 9.81 -2.22
C ASN A 57 -3.16 9.97 -3.69
N ARG A 58 -2.43 9.32 -4.59
CA ARG A 58 -2.69 9.39 -6.02
C ARG A 58 -4.03 8.76 -6.40
N ALA A 59 -4.40 7.66 -5.76
CA ALA A 59 -5.69 7.00 -6.00
C ALA A 59 -6.88 7.86 -5.57
N LEU A 60 -6.71 8.69 -4.53
CA LEU A 60 -7.75 9.55 -3.98
C LEU A 60 -7.81 10.93 -4.64
N THR A 61 -6.76 11.31 -5.36
CA THR A 61 -6.69 12.62 -6.00
C THR A 61 -7.73 12.74 -7.11
N MET A 62 -8.60 13.74 -7.02
CA MET A 62 -9.59 14.04 -8.06
C MET A 62 -8.96 14.86 -9.17
N TRP A 63 -9.00 14.31 -10.37
CA TRP A 63 -8.58 15.02 -11.58
C TRP A 63 -9.77 15.73 -12.17
N PRO A 64 -9.62 16.96 -12.67
CA PRO A 64 -10.75 17.77 -13.15
C PRO A 64 -11.63 17.07 -14.20
N ASP A 65 -11.02 16.22 -15.03
CA ASP A 65 -11.69 15.55 -16.13
C ASP A 65 -11.93 14.05 -15.87
N GLU A 66 -11.82 13.59 -14.60
CA GLU A 66 -11.92 12.15 -14.28
C GLU A 66 -13.22 11.52 -14.75
N ASP A 67 -14.34 12.23 -14.63
CA ASP A 67 -15.65 11.72 -15.06
C ASP A 67 -15.77 11.61 -16.57
N HIS A 68 -14.96 12.35 -17.31
CA HIS A 68 -14.99 12.42 -18.79
C HIS A 68 -13.72 11.83 -19.43
N ASP A 69 -12.67 11.59 -18.64
CA ASP A 69 -11.39 11.09 -19.10
C ASP A 69 -11.11 9.69 -18.56
N SER A 70 -11.21 8.71 -19.43
CA SER A 70 -10.95 7.31 -19.09
C SER A 70 -9.50 7.06 -18.67
N THR A 71 -8.55 7.87 -19.15
CA THR A 71 -7.13 7.74 -18.80
C THR A 71 -6.90 8.16 -17.35
N ALA A 72 -7.47 9.29 -16.92
CA ALA A 72 -7.34 9.75 -15.54
C ALA A 72 -7.95 8.76 -14.55
N ARG A 73 -9.11 8.18 -14.88
CA ARG A 73 -9.74 7.13 -14.08
C ARG A 73 -8.88 5.88 -14.02
N SER A 74 -8.32 5.45 -15.14
CA SER A 74 -7.43 4.29 -15.22
C SER A 74 -6.18 4.49 -14.38
N ASP A 75 -5.59 5.69 -14.36
CA ASP A 75 -4.42 6.00 -13.53
C ASP A 75 -4.75 5.96 -12.04
N SER A 76 -5.92 6.46 -11.63
CA SER A 76 -6.38 6.38 -10.24
C SER A 76 -6.63 4.93 -9.82
N ASP A 77 -7.27 4.14 -10.66
CA ASP A 77 -7.49 2.71 -10.41
C ASP A 77 -6.15 1.95 -10.35
N GLY A 78 -5.22 2.26 -11.24
CA GLY A 78 -3.87 1.68 -11.23
C GLY A 78 -3.11 1.98 -9.94
N SER A 79 -3.19 3.21 -9.44
CA SER A 79 -2.58 3.59 -8.16
C SER A 79 -3.21 2.85 -6.99
N ALA A 80 -4.54 2.67 -7.00
CA ALA A 80 -5.24 1.89 -5.98
C ALA A 80 -4.82 0.42 -6.00
N LYS A 81 -4.63 -0.17 -7.18
CA LYS A 81 -4.12 -1.55 -7.32
C LYS A 81 -2.76 -1.73 -6.66
N VAL A 82 -1.83 -0.82 -6.92
CA VAL A 82 -0.49 -0.87 -6.32
C VAL A 82 -0.57 -0.70 -4.81
N ALA A 83 -1.38 0.25 -4.33
CA ALA A 83 -1.57 0.45 -2.89
C ALA A 83 -2.13 -0.80 -2.21
N LEU A 84 -3.16 -1.44 -2.80
CA LEU A 84 -3.76 -2.66 -2.26
C LEU A 84 -2.78 -3.83 -2.26
N LEU A 85 -1.97 -3.98 -3.29
CA LEU A 85 -0.90 -4.97 -3.31
C LEU A 85 0.08 -4.74 -2.16
N GLY A 86 0.54 -3.51 -1.97
CA GLY A 86 1.44 -3.16 -0.88
C GLY A 86 0.82 -3.39 0.49
N ILE A 87 -0.46 -3.10 0.67
CA ILE A 87 -1.22 -3.35 1.90
C ILE A 87 -1.26 -4.85 2.20
N ASP A 88 -1.60 -5.68 1.22
CA ASP A 88 -1.71 -7.14 1.43
C ASP A 88 -0.35 -7.77 1.72
N GLU A 89 0.68 -7.39 0.98
CA GLU A 89 2.05 -7.86 1.21
C GLU A 89 2.59 -7.43 2.58
N SER A 90 2.34 -6.18 2.97
CA SER A 90 2.76 -5.66 4.27
C SER A 90 2.01 -6.33 5.42
N HIS A 91 0.73 -6.62 5.26
CA HIS A 91 -0.05 -7.36 6.24
C HIS A 91 0.59 -8.74 6.52
N ALA A 92 0.87 -9.49 5.45
CA ALA A 92 1.53 -10.80 5.58
C ALA A 92 2.92 -10.66 6.22
N ALA A 93 3.66 -9.63 5.87
CA ALA A 93 5.00 -9.39 6.42
C ALA A 93 4.96 -9.07 7.93
N TRP A 94 4.01 -8.27 8.41
CA TRP A 94 3.85 -8.02 9.85
C TRP A 94 3.50 -9.29 10.61
N LEU A 95 2.63 -10.15 10.07
CA LEU A 95 2.31 -11.45 10.68
C LEU A 95 3.56 -12.33 10.77
N ALA A 96 4.36 -12.39 9.72
CA ALA A 96 5.59 -13.17 9.70
C ALA A 96 6.61 -12.66 10.73
N LEU A 97 6.75 -11.34 10.89
CA LEU A 97 7.64 -10.75 11.89
C LEU A 97 7.19 -11.08 13.31
N ALA A 98 5.88 -11.04 13.58
CA ALA A 98 5.34 -11.42 14.87
C ALA A 98 5.59 -12.92 15.16
N ASP A 99 5.38 -13.78 14.18
CA ASP A 99 5.63 -15.23 14.31
C ASP A 99 7.10 -15.55 14.58
N ARG A 100 8.01 -14.72 14.08
CA ARG A 100 9.47 -14.85 14.30
C ARG A 100 9.95 -14.18 15.59
N GLY A 101 9.07 -13.51 16.32
CA GLY A 101 9.42 -12.79 17.55
C GLY A 101 10.20 -11.49 17.32
N VAL A 102 10.26 -10.98 16.09
CA VAL A 102 10.94 -9.71 15.77
C VAL A 102 10.15 -8.51 16.28
N VAL A 103 8.84 -8.63 16.28
CA VAL A 103 7.91 -7.63 16.80
C VAL A 103 6.90 -8.34 17.70
N SER A 104 6.39 -7.65 18.74
CA SER A 104 5.34 -8.23 19.58
C SER A 104 4.05 -8.37 18.78
N ARG A 105 3.20 -9.33 19.16
CA ARG A 105 1.91 -9.50 18.50
C ARG A 105 1.05 -8.24 18.60
N SER A 106 1.05 -7.62 19.77
CA SER A 106 0.31 -6.37 20.01
C SER A 106 0.77 -5.24 19.06
N GLU A 107 2.06 -5.09 18.88
CA GLU A 107 2.63 -4.08 17.99
C GLU A 107 2.31 -4.39 16.52
N ALA A 108 2.48 -5.64 16.10
CA ALA A 108 2.11 -6.07 14.75
C ALA A 108 0.62 -5.82 14.49
N ASP A 109 -0.25 -6.17 15.43
CA ASP A 109 -1.70 -5.97 15.29
C ASP A 109 -2.06 -4.49 15.13
N SER A 110 -1.33 -3.60 15.78
CA SER A 110 -1.51 -2.15 15.62
C SER A 110 -1.23 -1.67 14.18
N PHE A 111 -0.13 -2.15 13.57
CA PHE A 111 0.16 -1.84 12.16
C PHE A 111 -0.85 -2.48 11.22
N ILE A 112 -1.21 -3.73 11.47
CA ILE A 112 -2.15 -4.49 10.65
C ILE A 112 -3.54 -3.83 10.67
N ALA A 113 -3.98 -3.29 11.82
CA ALA A 113 -5.25 -2.59 11.92
C ALA A 113 -5.34 -1.41 10.96
N ASP A 114 -4.26 -0.63 10.81
CA ASP A 114 -4.20 0.46 9.85
C ASP A 114 -4.30 -0.06 8.41
N LEU A 115 -3.59 -1.15 8.10
CA LEU A 115 -3.60 -1.74 6.75
C LEU A 115 -4.97 -2.28 6.38
N VAL A 116 -5.65 -2.98 7.29
CA VAL A 116 -7.00 -3.50 7.07
C VAL A 116 -7.97 -2.35 6.80
N TRP A 117 -7.91 -1.32 7.64
CA TRP A 117 -8.77 -0.15 7.49
C TRP A 117 -8.55 0.56 6.15
N LEU A 118 -7.28 0.75 5.75
CA LEU A 118 -6.93 1.37 4.48
C LEU A 118 -7.41 0.53 3.29
N GLY A 119 -7.22 -0.78 3.34
CA GLY A 119 -7.67 -1.69 2.29
C GLY A 119 -9.17 -1.63 2.09
N GLU A 120 -9.93 -1.65 3.17
CA GLU A 120 -11.39 -1.56 3.11
C GLU A 120 -11.85 -0.20 2.57
N ALA A 121 -11.20 0.89 2.97
CA ALA A 121 -11.52 2.23 2.49
C ALA A 121 -11.25 2.36 0.98
N LEU A 122 -10.11 1.87 0.51
CA LEU A 122 -9.78 1.89 -0.92
C LEU A 122 -10.74 1.04 -1.75
N GLU A 123 -11.13 -0.12 -1.26
CA GLU A 123 -12.10 -0.99 -1.95
C GLU A 123 -13.45 -0.30 -2.14
N ARG A 124 -13.90 0.48 -1.17
CA ARG A 124 -15.14 1.26 -1.29
C ARG A 124 -15.03 2.38 -2.33
N ILE A 125 -13.86 3.02 -2.41
CA ILE A 125 -13.63 4.15 -3.31
C ILE A 125 -13.29 3.68 -4.74
N ARG A 126 -12.54 2.59 -4.87
CA ARG A 126 -12.09 2.03 -6.15
C ARG A 126 -12.34 0.52 -6.20
N PRO A 127 -13.61 0.08 -6.34
CA PRO A 127 -13.97 -1.35 -6.24
C PRO A 127 -13.24 -2.26 -7.26
N ASN A 128 -12.98 -1.75 -8.47
CA ASN A 128 -12.34 -2.54 -9.54
C ASN A 128 -10.87 -2.87 -9.24
N ALA A 129 -10.22 -2.10 -8.37
CA ALA A 129 -8.82 -2.31 -8.04
C ALA A 129 -8.59 -3.63 -7.29
N ARG A 130 -9.46 -3.98 -6.36
CA ARG A 130 -9.34 -5.23 -5.57
C ARG A 130 -9.50 -6.48 -6.45
N ALA A 131 -10.46 -6.47 -7.36
CA ALA A 131 -10.69 -7.59 -8.26
C ALA A 131 -9.44 -7.89 -9.11
N PHE A 132 -8.77 -6.85 -9.59
CA PHE A 132 -7.53 -7.00 -10.35
C PHE A 132 -6.40 -7.58 -9.48
N VAL A 133 -6.22 -7.10 -8.26
CA VAL A 133 -5.16 -7.57 -7.34
C VAL A 133 -5.33 -9.04 -7.02
N ARG A 134 -6.56 -9.50 -6.77
CA ARG A 134 -6.83 -10.93 -6.52
C ARG A 134 -6.39 -11.80 -7.70
N THR A 135 -6.71 -11.39 -8.92
CA THR A 135 -6.29 -12.12 -10.12
C THR A 135 -4.76 -12.18 -10.23
N ALA A 136 -4.08 -11.08 -9.93
CA ALA A 136 -2.61 -11.02 -9.99
C ALA A 136 -1.94 -11.92 -8.94
N PHE A 137 -2.53 -12.07 -7.74
CA PHE A 137 -1.98 -12.94 -6.70
C PHE A 137 -2.05 -14.42 -7.04
N ASP A 138 -3.02 -14.85 -7.82
CA ASP A 138 -3.14 -16.23 -8.27
C ASP A 138 -2.03 -16.61 -9.26
N GLU A 139 -1.35 -15.62 -9.84
CA GLU A 139 -0.29 -15.81 -10.83
C GLU A 139 0.97 -15.03 -10.41
N PRO A 140 1.94 -15.66 -9.72
CA PRO A 140 3.14 -14.97 -9.22
C PRO A 140 3.94 -14.20 -10.29
N ASP A 141 4.05 -14.74 -11.50
CA ASP A 141 4.76 -14.07 -12.59
C ASP A 141 4.03 -12.80 -13.04
N ALA A 142 2.70 -12.80 -13.03
CA ALA A 142 1.89 -11.63 -13.33
C ALA A 142 2.08 -10.53 -12.30
N VAL A 143 2.24 -10.87 -11.02
CA VAL A 143 2.54 -9.91 -9.95
C VAL A 143 3.90 -9.25 -10.20
N ALA A 144 4.93 -10.01 -10.54
CA ALA A 144 6.25 -9.49 -10.83
C ALA A 144 6.23 -8.53 -12.04
N GLU A 145 5.53 -8.90 -13.10
CA GLU A 145 5.35 -8.05 -14.28
C GLU A 145 4.58 -6.76 -13.95
N PHE A 146 3.53 -6.88 -13.15
CA PHE A 146 2.73 -5.74 -12.71
C PHE A 146 3.59 -4.74 -11.94
N LEU A 147 4.38 -5.21 -10.95
CA LEU A 147 5.26 -4.37 -10.16
C LEU A 147 6.33 -3.70 -11.04
N ALA A 148 6.90 -4.42 -12.00
CA ALA A 148 7.89 -3.89 -12.92
C ALA A 148 7.31 -2.76 -13.78
N ARG A 149 6.09 -2.90 -14.29
CA ARG A 149 5.42 -1.85 -15.07
C ARG A 149 5.11 -0.61 -14.24
N GLU A 150 4.54 -0.82 -13.06
CA GLU A 150 4.15 0.31 -12.18
C GLU A 150 5.36 1.03 -11.59
N GLY A 151 6.45 0.32 -11.37
CA GLY A 151 7.70 0.92 -10.91
C GLY A 151 8.40 1.82 -11.92
N LYS A 152 8.04 1.72 -13.20
CA LYS A 152 8.62 2.55 -14.28
C LYS A 152 7.86 3.84 -14.55
N ARG A 153 6.75 4.08 -13.90
CA ARG A 153 5.93 5.27 -14.10
C ARG A 153 6.26 6.39 -13.13
#